data_c3ee74343e53bc5876b23a6129ebdc3a
#
_entry.id   c3ee74343e53bc5876b23a6129ebdc3a
#
_cell.length_a   1.000
_cell.length_b   1.000
_cell.length_c   1.000
_cell.angle_alpha   90.00
_cell.angle_beta   90.00
_cell.angle_gamma   90.00
#
_symmetry.space_group_name_H-M   'P 1'
#
loop_
_entity.id
_entity.type
_entity.pdbx_description
1 polymer ?
#
loop_
_entity_poly.entity_id
_entity_poly.type
_entity_poly.pdbx_seq_one_letter_code
_entity_poly.pdbx_strand_id
1 'polypeptide(L)'
;MQTKSLILFMPSIEGGGVEKNLIIISNYFSKKIKNIKLISAENRLQNFFNKKINFISPSRKFSKNKNKITKYLICLFLLFKEYLKNKNFIIFAFQANIYAIIFAKILNIKIITRSNSSPSGWSKNPLKKILFKFFLPMANEIIVNSYDFKKQMDKEFNLETKLILNPFDYKKIKKLKNEKIKDNFFKDKKNFKIINTARLTDQKDHLTLLKAFKIINKKIKSKLLIIGSGKNKEIIKNYISENNLHYSVKLIPFQNNPYNYINAADLFILTSKFEGLPNVLLEALSLKKFVISANCPTGPSEILLRGKAGYLFKMEDYKQLAKKILIHYKNQKKK
;
A
#
# COMPACT_ATOMS: atom_id res chain seq x y z
N MET A 1 -28.46 24.50 9.90
CA MET A 1 -27.80 23.21 10.17
C MET A 1 -26.29 23.43 10.24
N GLN A 2 -25.67 23.26 11.41
CA GLN A 2 -24.21 23.31 11.53
C GLN A 2 -23.61 22.20 10.67
N THR A 3 -22.80 22.56 9.69
CA THR A 3 -22.11 21.59 8.82
C THR A 3 -21.18 20.75 9.68
N LYS A 4 -21.48 19.44 9.79
CA LYS A 4 -20.64 18.49 10.54
C LYS A 4 -19.21 18.56 10.00
N SER A 5 -18.23 18.71 10.89
CA SER A 5 -16.81 18.62 10.50
C SER A 5 -16.39 17.18 10.26
N LEU A 6 -15.44 16.98 9.36
CA LEU A 6 -14.83 15.67 9.09
C LEU A 6 -13.38 15.67 9.60
N ILE A 7 -13.03 14.73 10.46
CA ILE A 7 -11.66 14.51 10.91
C ILE A 7 -11.14 13.22 10.28
N LEU A 8 -10.18 13.34 9.38
CA LEU A 8 -9.42 12.23 8.82
C LEU A 8 -8.34 11.83 9.82
N PHE A 9 -8.24 10.55 10.14
CA PHE A 9 -7.33 10.04 11.17
C PHE A 9 -6.34 9.03 10.57
N MET A 10 -5.07 9.43 10.49
CA MET A 10 -3.98 8.60 10.00
C MET A 10 -2.67 8.87 10.74
N PRO A 11 -2.45 8.24 11.90
CA PRO A 11 -1.33 8.53 12.79
C PRO A 11 0.07 8.37 12.20
N SER A 12 0.28 7.41 11.29
CA SER A 12 1.60 7.16 10.72
C SER A 12 1.59 7.26 9.19
N ILE A 13 2.54 8.02 8.65
CA ILE A 13 2.72 8.22 7.20
C ILE A 13 4.08 7.62 6.80
N GLU A 14 4.06 6.42 6.23
CA GLU A 14 5.27 5.66 5.86
C GLU A 14 5.58 5.72 4.36
N GLY A 15 4.67 6.28 3.55
CA GLY A 15 4.75 6.28 2.09
C GLY A 15 4.32 4.94 1.49
N GLY A 16 3.10 4.88 0.95
CA GLY A 16 2.56 3.65 0.37
C GLY A 16 1.18 3.83 -0.26
N GLY A 17 0.50 2.72 -0.54
CA GLY A 17 -0.81 2.74 -1.17
C GLY A 17 -1.91 3.39 -0.33
N VAL A 18 -1.85 3.23 1.00
CA VAL A 18 -2.84 3.80 1.92
C VAL A 18 -2.75 5.33 1.93
N GLU A 19 -1.55 5.86 1.96
CA GLU A 19 -1.28 7.31 1.92
C GLU A 19 -1.71 7.92 0.59
N LYS A 20 -1.46 7.24 -0.53
CA LYS A 20 -1.95 7.67 -1.85
C LYS A 20 -3.48 7.76 -1.84
N ASN A 21 -4.16 6.75 -1.31
CA ASN A 21 -5.62 6.75 -1.19
C ASN A 21 -6.11 7.89 -0.29
N LEU A 22 -5.48 8.11 0.86
CA LEU A 22 -5.82 9.20 1.77
C LEU A 22 -5.70 10.55 1.06
N ILE A 23 -4.61 10.82 0.33
CA ILE A 23 -4.40 12.07 -0.40
C ILE A 23 -5.52 12.30 -1.42
N ILE A 24 -5.87 11.29 -2.22
CA ILE A 24 -6.91 11.41 -3.25
C ILE A 24 -8.28 11.67 -2.59
N ILE A 25 -8.63 10.86 -1.58
CA ILE A 25 -9.92 10.95 -0.87
C ILE A 25 -10.05 12.29 -0.15
N SER A 26 -9.03 12.71 0.59
CA SER A 26 -9.06 13.97 1.35
C SER A 26 -9.12 15.19 0.44
N ASN A 27 -8.37 15.20 -0.67
CA ASN A 27 -8.41 16.27 -1.66
C ASN A 27 -9.77 16.33 -2.39
N TYR A 28 -10.44 15.20 -2.58
CA TYR A 28 -11.81 15.18 -3.08
C TYR A 28 -12.79 15.77 -2.05
N PHE A 29 -12.72 15.33 -0.78
CA PHE A 29 -13.60 15.83 0.27
C PHE A 29 -13.39 17.31 0.58
N SER A 30 -12.17 17.83 0.45
CA SER A 30 -11.90 19.27 0.65
C SER A 30 -12.64 20.20 -0.34
N LYS A 31 -13.16 19.66 -1.44
CA LYS A 31 -14.02 20.37 -2.40
C LYS A 31 -15.51 20.33 -2.04
N LYS A 32 -15.91 19.40 -1.16
CA LYS A 32 -17.30 19.12 -0.79
C LYS A 32 -17.64 19.48 0.64
N ILE A 33 -16.66 19.44 1.54
CA ILE A 33 -16.82 19.65 2.98
C ILE A 33 -16.02 20.88 3.40
N LYS A 34 -16.68 21.88 3.99
CA LYS A 34 -16.03 23.14 4.42
C LYS A 34 -15.02 22.89 5.55
N ASN A 35 -15.42 22.13 6.57
CA ASN A 35 -14.59 21.87 7.75
C ASN A 35 -13.97 20.47 7.70
N ILE A 36 -12.82 20.35 7.08
CA ILE A 36 -12.06 19.12 7.01
C ILE A 36 -10.70 19.26 7.70
N LYS A 37 -10.39 18.33 8.60
CA LYS A 37 -9.14 18.27 9.34
C LYS A 37 -8.46 16.93 9.08
N LEU A 38 -7.13 16.91 9.11
CA LEU A 38 -6.35 15.67 9.05
C LEU A 38 -5.40 15.61 10.25
N ILE A 39 -5.55 14.58 11.07
CA ILE A 39 -4.66 14.32 12.22
C ILE A 39 -3.65 13.25 11.85
N SER A 40 -2.37 13.60 11.96
CA SER A 40 -1.24 12.68 11.76
C SER A 40 -0.08 13.06 12.67
N ALA A 41 0.68 12.07 13.15
CA ALA A 41 1.91 12.32 13.88
C ALA A 41 3.07 12.78 12.97
N GLU A 42 2.90 12.73 11.65
CA GLU A 42 3.93 13.06 10.66
C GLU A 42 3.39 14.02 9.60
N ASN A 43 4.19 15.04 9.28
CA ASN A 43 3.82 16.07 8.31
C ASN A 43 4.57 15.98 6.97
N ARG A 44 5.33 14.88 6.73
CA ARG A 44 6.16 14.72 5.52
C ARG A 44 5.41 14.85 4.20
N LEU A 45 4.14 14.47 4.16
CA LEU A 45 3.32 14.53 2.98
C LEU A 45 2.34 15.72 2.97
N GLN A 46 2.45 16.66 3.89
CA GLN A 46 1.53 17.79 4.03
C GLN A 46 1.34 18.57 2.71
N ASN A 47 2.39 18.75 1.94
CA ASN A 47 2.37 19.48 0.67
C ASN A 47 1.54 18.80 -0.44
N PHE A 48 1.17 17.53 -0.28
CA PHE A 48 0.32 16.80 -1.24
C PHE A 48 -1.17 17.00 -0.97
N PHE A 49 -1.52 17.55 0.19
CA PHE A 49 -2.91 17.83 0.56
C PHE A 49 -3.33 19.22 0.13
N ASN A 50 -4.62 19.36 -0.19
CA ASN A 50 -5.21 20.66 -0.52
C ASN A 50 -5.08 21.62 0.68
N LYS A 51 -4.75 22.88 0.41
CA LYS A 51 -4.61 23.94 1.44
C LYS A 51 -5.86 24.18 2.29
N LYS A 52 -7.05 23.77 1.82
CA LYS A 52 -8.31 23.82 2.59
C LYS A 52 -8.38 22.78 3.71
N ILE A 53 -7.51 21.79 3.72
CA ILE A 53 -7.45 20.77 4.78
C ILE A 53 -6.60 21.31 5.92
N ASN A 54 -7.21 21.46 7.10
CA ASN A 54 -6.47 21.82 8.29
C ASN A 54 -5.66 20.62 8.78
N PHE A 55 -4.36 20.67 8.55
CA PHE A 55 -3.43 19.59 8.91
C PHE A 55 -2.95 19.77 10.37
N ILE A 56 -3.30 18.83 11.24
CA ILE A 56 -2.98 18.85 12.66
C ILE A 56 -1.91 17.79 12.93
N SER A 57 -0.73 18.24 13.33
CA SER A 57 0.38 17.37 13.70
C SER A 57 1.18 17.96 14.86
N PRO A 58 1.88 17.13 15.66
CA PRO A 58 2.81 17.63 16.66
C PRO A 58 4.02 18.28 15.99
N SER A 59 4.83 18.99 16.78
CA SER A 59 6.10 19.53 16.26
C SER A 59 6.99 18.39 15.72
N ARG A 60 7.72 18.66 14.63
CA ARG A 60 8.57 17.67 13.96
C ARG A 60 9.63 17.08 14.90
N LYS A 61 10.14 17.85 15.86
CA LYS A 61 11.08 17.37 16.87
C LYS A 61 10.48 16.30 17.78
N PHE A 62 9.19 16.42 18.09
CA PHE A 62 8.49 15.51 19.01
C PHE A 62 8.12 14.17 18.39
N SER A 63 7.83 14.12 17.08
CA SER A 63 7.36 12.90 16.38
C SER A 63 8.46 12.10 15.71
N LYS A 64 9.67 12.67 15.55
CA LYS A 64 10.80 12.02 14.89
C LYS A 64 11.23 10.77 15.69
N ASN A 65 11.41 9.64 14.98
CA ASN A 65 11.88 8.35 15.52
C ASN A 65 10.98 7.68 16.57
N LYS A 66 9.72 8.08 16.73
CA LYS A 66 8.78 7.40 17.65
C LYS A 66 8.23 6.12 17.03
N ASN A 67 7.99 5.11 17.88
CA ASN A 67 7.33 3.88 17.47
C ASN A 67 5.85 4.11 17.11
N LYS A 68 5.21 3.11 16.50
CA LYS A 68 3.81 3.23 16.04
C LYS A 68 2.83 3.51 17.17
N ILE A 69 2.98 2.86 18.31
CA ILE A 69 2.08 3.01 19.46
C ILE A 69 2.13 4.44 19.99
N THR A 70 3.32 4.99 20.15
CA THR A 70 3.50 6.40 20.59
C THR A 70 2.83 7.36 19.61
N LYS A 71 2.95 7.14 18.29
CA LYS A 71 2.26 7.96 17.29
C LYS A 71 0.75 7.87 17.41
N TYR A 72 0.21 6.69 17.74
CA TYR A 72 -1.22 6.49 17.96
C TYR A 72 -1.72 7.29 19.16
N LEU A 73 -1.00 7.21 20.29
CA LEU A 73 -1.35 7.94 21.50
C LEU A 73 -1.29 9.46 21.29
N ILE A 74 -0.24 9.96 20.62
CA ILE A 74 -0.14 11.38 20.26
C ILE A 74 -1.35 11.82 19.42
N CYS A 75 -1.72 11.06 18.41
CA CYS A 75 -2.85 11.42 17.54
C CYS A 75 -4.19 11.32 18.26
N LEU A 76 -4.37 10.38 19.19
CA LEU A 76 -5.56 10.33 20.04
C LEU A 76 -5.65 11.54 20.97
N PHE A 77 -4.53 11.99 21.51
CA PHE A 77 -4.48 13.22 22.31
C PHE A 77 -4.84 14.45 21.48
N LEU A 78 -4.32 14.56 20.25
CA LEU A 78 -4.69 15.65 19.34
C LEU A 78 -6.19 15.59 18.98
N LEU A 79 -6.73 14.38 18.77
CA LEU A 79 -8.15 14.17 18.51
C LEU A 79 -8.99 14.58 19.73
N PHE A 80 -8.55 14.30 20.95
CA PHE A 80 -9.20 14.74 22.17
C PHE A 80 -9.21 16.27 22.30
N LYS A 81 -8.10 16.95 21.98
CA LYS A 81 -8.09 18.41 21.93
C LYS A 81 -9.10 18.99 20.95
N GLU A 82 -9.29 18.35 19.80
CA GLU A 82 -10.30 18.79 18.82
C GLU A 82 -11.73 18.52 19.33
N TYR A 83 -11.94 17.43 20.08
CA TYR A 83 -13.22 17.13 20.74
C TYR A 83 -13.59 18.20 21.77
N LEU A 84 -12.65 18.68 22.58
CA LEU A 84 -12.90 19.75 23.57
C LEU A 84 -13.31 21.06 22.90
N LYS A 85 -12.79 21.35 21.68
CA LYS A 85 -13.16 22.57 20.92
C LYS A 85 -14.55 22.45 20.26
N ASN A 86 -14.89 21.26 19.74
CA ASN A 86 -16.15 21.03 19.06
C ASN A 86 -16.47 19.54 19.09
N LYS A 87 -17.62 19.17 19.68
CA LYS A 87 -18.08 17.79 19.76
C LYS A 87 -18.80 17.28 18.50
N ASN A 88 -19.13 18.17 17.55
CA ASN A 88 -19.93 17.84 16.36
C ASN A 88 -19.04 17.55 15.14
N PHE A 89 -18.41 16.36 15.11
CA PHE A 89 -17.65 15.88 13.97
C PHE A 89 -17.78 14.37 13.76
N ILE A 90 -17.37 13.91 12.59
CA ILE A 90 -17.27 12.50 12.25
C ILE A 90 -15.78 12.15 12.10
N ILE A 91 -15.35 11.02 12.64
CA ILE A 91 -14.01 10.48 12.44
C ILE A 91 -14.02 9.57 11.21
N PHE A 92 -13.05 9.75 10.30
CA PHE A 92 -12.77 8.80 9.24
C PHE A 92 -11.34 8.26 9.39
N ALA A 93 -11.21 7.06 9.94
CA ALA A 93 -9.93 6.45 10.27
C ALA A 93 -9.41 5.58 9.12
N PHE A 94 -8.15 5.82 8.72
CA PHE A 94 -7.41 5.04 7.72
C PHE A 94 -6.38 4.10 8.34
N GLN A 95 -6.08 4.28 9.62
CA GLN A 95 -5.09 3.51 10.36
C GLN A 95 -5.44 3.56 11.86
N ALA A 96 -4.89 2.61 12.64
CA ALA A 96 -5.14 2.50 14.08
C ALA A 96 -6.63 2.37 14.43
N ASN A 97 -7.40 1.67 13.59
CA ASN A 97 -8.86 1.64 13.62
C ASN A 97 -9.42 1.26 14.99
N ILE A 98 -8.88 0.23 15.66
CA ILE A 98 -9.35 -0.19 16.99
C ILE A 98 -9.22 0.93 18.01
N TYR A 99 -8.07 1.59 18.07
CA TYR A 99 -7.86 2.71 19.02
C TYR A 99 -8.81 3.88 18.74
N ALA A 100 -9.03 4.18 17.46
CA ALA A 100 -9.98 5.23 17.06
C ALA A 100 -11.44 4.85 17.38
N ILE A 101 -11.82 3.56 17.23
CA ILE A 101 -13.15 3.05 17.58
C ILE A 101 -13.40 3.16 19.09
N ILE A 102 -12.45 2.70 19.91
CA ILE A 102 -12.56 2.80 21.38
C ILE A 102 -12.72 4.26 21.79
N PHE A 103 -11.87 5.15 21.27
CA PHE A 103 -11.97 6.60 21.54
C PHE A 103 -13.33 7.16 21.14
N ALA A 104 -13.81 6.83 19.94
CA ALA A 104 -15.08 7.31 19.44
C ALA A 104 -16.27 6.84 20.27
N LYS A 105 -16.23 5.58 20.74
CA LYS A 105 -17.29 5.02 21.60
C LYS A 105 -17.34 5.67 22.96
N ILE A 106 -16.20 5.86 23.63
CA ILE A 106 -16.13 6.53 24.94
C ILE A 106 -16.72 7.94 24.85
N LEU A 107 -16.50 8.66 23.76
CA LEU A 107 -16.94 10.05 23.59
C LEU A 107 -18.23 10.20 22.79
N ASN A 108 -18.91 9.10 22.47
CA ASN A 108 -20.15 9.06 21.67
C ASN A 108 -20.02 9.81 20.31
N ILE A 109 -18.90 9.61 19.59
CA ILE A 109 -18.62 10.21 18.30
C ILE A 109 -18.85 9.18 17.18
N LYS A 110 -19.44 9.62 16.06
CA LYS A 110 -19.57 8.77 14.87
C LYS A 110 -18.22 8.50 14.23
N ILE A 111 -17.95 7.21 13.92
CA ILE A 111 -16.71 6.78 13.30
C ILE A 111 -16.94 5.89 12.09
N ILE A 112 -16.27 6.23 11.01
CA ILE A 112 -16.11 5.41 9.82
C ILE A 112 -14.67 4.90 9.81
N THR A 113 -14.45 3.62 9.57
CA THR A 113 -13.11 3.07 9.45
C THR A 113 -12.86 2.52 8.04
N ARG A 114 -11.64 2.67 7.54
CA ARG A 114 -11.21 2.04 6.29
C ARG A 114 -10.10 1.03 6.59
N SER A 115 -10.37 -0.23 6.32
CA SER A 115 -9.39 -1.30 6.41
C SER A 115 -8.68 -1.48 5.06
N ASN A 116 -7.35 -1.56 5.09
CA ASN A 116 -6.50 -1.51 3.88
C ASN A 116 -5.68 -2.78 3.66
N SER A 117 -5.76 -3.77 4.55
CA SER A 117 -5.10 -5.07 4.43
C SER A 117 -5.96 -6.15 5.06
N SER A 118 -5.91 -7.37 4.51
CA SER A 118 -6.72 -8.48 5.00
C SER A 118 -6.37 -8.88 6.43
N PRO A 119 -7.33 -9.46 7.18
CA PRO A 119 -7.13 -9.95 8.55
C PRO A 119 -6.00 -10.96 8.69
N SER A 120 -5.75 -11.77 7.67
CA SER A 120 -4.64 -12.72 7.62
C SER A 120 -3.26 -12.08 7.83
N GLY A 121 -3.13 -10.77 7.55
CA GLY A 121 -1.91 -10.00 7.78
C GLY A 121 -1.86 -9.24 9.11
N TRP A 122 -2.93 -9.21 9.90
CA TRP A 122 -2.99 -8.34 11.08
C TRP A 122 -2.28 -8.93 12.28
N SER A 123 -2.61 -10.15 12.65
CA SER A 123 -1.94 -10.85 13.76
C SER A 123 -2.27 -12.34 13.78
N LYS A 124 -1.28 -13.16 14.08
CA LYS A 124 -1.48 -14.57 14.44
C LYS A 124 -1.88 -14.73 15.92
N ASN A 125 -1.79 -13.67 16.73
CA ASN A 125 -2.10 -13.72 18.16
C ASN A 125 -3.62 -13.82 18.37
N PRO A 126 -4.13 -14.87 19.05
CA PRO A 126 -5.55 -15.09 19.27
C PRO A 126 -6.21 -13.97 20.10
N LEU A 127 -5.51 -13.43 21.11
CA LEU A 127 -6.00 -12.31 21.91
C LEU A 127 -6.31 -11.07 21.07
N LYS A 128 -5.43 -10.76 20.11
CA LYS A 128 -5.69 -9.63 19.20
C LYS A 128 -6.90 -9.91 18.30
N LYS A 129 -7.10 -11.14 17.86
CA LYS A 129 -8.29 -11.51 17.08
C LYS A 129 -9.58 -11.31 17.89
N ILE A 130 -9.57 -11.68 19.16
CA ILE A 130 -10.70 -11.45 20.07
C ILE A 130 -10.99 -9.95 20.21
N LEU A 131 -9.96 -9.12 20.42
CA LEU A 131 -10.11 -7.67 20.47
C LEU A 131 -10.71 -7.10 19.16
N PHE A 132 -10.24 -7.57 18.00
CA PHE A 132 -10.83 -7.17 16.73
C PHE A 132 -12.29 -7.57 16.61
N LYS A 133 -12.63 -8.80 16.98
CA LYS A 133 -14.01 -9.32 16.96
C LYS A 133 -14.95 -8.51 17.86
N PHE A 134 -14.45 -8.03 19.00
CA PHE A 134 -15.24 -7.26 19.95
C PHE A 134 -15.39 -5.78 19.52
N PHE A 135 -14.31 -5.13 19.10
CA PHE A 135 -14.34 -3.67 18.86
C PHE A 135 -14.75 -3.28 17.44
N LEU A 136 -14.45 -4.09 16.39
CA LEU A 136 -14.80 -3.71 15.01
C LEU A 136 -16.31 -3.46 14.84
N PRO A 137 -17.23 -4.30 15.36
CA PRO A 137 -18.67 -4.06 15.24
C PRO A 137 -19.15 -2.73 15.85
N MET A 138 -18.34 -2.11 16.71
CA MET A 138 -18.68 -0.85 17.34
C MET A 138 -18.51 0.37 16.41
N ALA A 139 -17.81 0.22 15.27
CA ALA A 139 -17.76 1.28 14.27
C ALA A 139 -19.13 1.49 13.62
N ASN A 140 -19.47 2.74 13.28
CA ASN A 140 -20.72 3.02 12.58
C ASN A 140 -20.68 2.46 11.15
N GLU A 141 -19.49 2.50 10.50
CA GLU A 141 -19.28 1.98 9.17
C GLU A 141 -17.85 1.45 9.03
N ILE A 142 -17.72 0.30 8.36
CA ILE A 142 -16.41 -0.28 8.02
C ILE A 142 -16.29 -0.40 6.52
N ILE A 143 -15.34 0.31 5.94
CA ILE A 143 -15.05 0.27 4.50
C ILE A 143 -13.90 -0.68 4.24
N VAL A 144 -14.07 -1.55 3.27
CA VAL A 144 -13.05 -2.44 2.70
C VAL A 144 -12.85 -2.15 1.22
N ASN A 145 -11.74 -2.58 0.64
CA ASN A 145 -11.30 -2.13 -0.68
C ASN A 145 -11.26 -3.22 -1.76
N SER A 146 -11.73 -4.45 -1.47
CA SER A 146 -11.89 -5.52 -2.47
C SER A 146 -13.00 -6.49 -2.07
N TYR A 147 -13.56 -7.21 -3.05
CA TYR A 147 -14.62 -8.21 -2.81
C TYR A 147 -14.14 -9.35 -1.94
N ASP A 148 -12.98 -9.90 -2.25
CA ASP A 148 -12.41 -11.01 -1.47
C ASP A 148 -12.16 -10.56 -0.03
N PHE A 149 -11.70 -9.32 0.17
CA PHE A 149 -11.50 -8.75 1.49
C PHE A 149 -12.83 -8.54 2.24
N LYS A 150 -13.88 -8.04 1.56
CA LYS A 150 -15.22 -7.94 2.14
C LYS A 150 -15.70 -9.29 2.63
N LYS A 151 -15.68 -10.31 1.77
CA LYS A 151 -16.11 -11.66 2.10
C LYS A 151 -15.35 -12.24 3.30
N GLN A 152 -14.04 -12.01 3.37
CA GLN A 152 -13.21 -12.46 4.48
C GLN A 152 -13.56 -11.73 5.79
N MET A 153 -13.70 -10.41 5.76
CA MET A 153 -14.04 -9.60 6.94
C MET A 153 -15.41 -9.94 7.50
N ASP A 154 -16.41 -10.00 6.63
CA ASP A 154 -17.80 -10.27 7.03
C ASP A 154 -17.90 -11.67 7.65
N LYS A 155 -17.24 -12.68 7.06
CA LYS A 155 -17.24 -14.04 7.59
C LYS A 155 -16.45 -14.18 8.90
N GLU A 156 -15.23 -13.61 9.00
CA GLU A 156 -14.33 -13.82 10.14
C GLU A 156 -14.80 -13.07 11.40
N PHE A 157 -15.40 -11.89 11.22
CA PHE A 157 -15.79 -11.02 12.32
C PHE A 157 -17.31 -10.84 12.48
N ASN A 158 -18.12 -11.53 11.67
CA ASN A 158 -19.59 -11.39 11.64
C ASN A 158 -20.00 -9.92 11.44
N LEU A 159 -19.53 -9.30 10.35
CA LEU A 159 -19.73 -7.89 10.03
C LEU A 159 -20.48 -7.74 8.71
N GLU A 160 -21.08 -6.57 8.53
CA GLU A 160 -21.56 -6.09 7.23
C GLU A 160 -20.69 -4.89 6.79
N THR A 161 -19.59 -5.19 6.08
CA THR A 161 -18.67 -4.15 5.63
C THR A 161 -19.15 -3.53 4.31
N LYS A 162 -18.77 -2.27 4.05
CA LYS A 162 -19.04 -1.58 2.77
C LYS A 162 -17.86 -1.67 1.83
N LEU A 163 -18.12 -2.15 0.62
CA LEU A 163 -17.12 -2.21 -0.43
C LEU A 163 -17.00 -0.84 -1.11
N ILE A 164 -15.84 -0.20 -0.96
CA ILE A 164 -15.46 0.99 -1.73
C ILE A 164 -14.03 0.79 -2.22
N LEU A 165 -13.86 0.55 -3.52
CA LEU A 165 -12.57 0.31 -4.15
C LEU A 165 -11.60 1.47 -3.93
N ASN A 166 -10.30 1.22 -4.12
CA ASN A 166 -9.30 2.27 -4.00
C ASN A 166 -9.47 3.31 -5.11
N PRO A 167 -9.37 4.62 -4.80
CA PRO A 167 -9.37 5.65 -5.82
C PRO A 167 -8.12 5.54 -6.70
N PHE A 168 -8.28 5.82 -7.99
CA PHE A 168 -7.22 5.66 -8.97
C PHE A 168 -7.08 6.92 -9.84
N ASP A 169 -5.90 7.55 -9.80
CA ASP A 169 -5.62 8.78 -10.58
C ASP A 169 -4.87 8.44 -11.88
N TYR A 170 -5.62 7.95 -12.86
CA TYR A 170 -5.08 7.62 -14.18
C TYR A 170 -4.45 8.83 -14.90
N LYS A 171 -5.05 10.03 -14.76
CA LYS A 171 -4.54 11.26 -15.40
C LYS A 171 -3.14 11.59 -14.90
N LYS A 172 -2.92 11.50 -13.59
CA LYS A 172 -1.61 11.71 -12.95
C LYS A 172 -0.59 10.69 -13.44
N ILE A 173 -0.94 9.41 -13.48
CA ILE A 173 -0.06 8.34 -13.95
C ILE A 173 0.35 8.57 -15.41
N LYS A 174 -0.62 8.90 -16.29
CA LYS A 174 -0.38 9.18 -17.71
C LYS A 174 0.57 10.39 -17.91
N LYS A 175 0.46 11.42 -17.07
CA LYS A 175 1.37 12.57 -17.09
C LYS A 175 2.79 12.18 -16.66
N LEU A 176 2.92 11.47 -15.54
CA LEU A 176 4.21 11.21 -14.89
C LEU A 176 5.02 10.08 -15.54
N LYS A 177 4.40 9.16 -16.30
CA LYS A 177 5.08 8.01 -16.92
C LYS A 177 6.16 8.39 -17.91
N ASN A 178 6.08 9.59 -18.51
CA ASN A 178 7.02 10.04 -19.54
C ASN A 178 8.15 10.91 -18.97
N GLU A 179 8.16 11.17 -17.64
CA GLU A 179 9.27 11.91 -17.04
C GLU A 179 10.59 11.17 -17.20
N LYS A 180 11.67 11.92 -17.44
CA LYS A 180 13.00 11.37 -17.67
C LYS A 180 13.49 10.57 -16.47
N ILE A 181 13.91 9.33 -16.70
CA ILE A 181 14.59 8.51 -15.70
C ILE A 181 16.04 8.99 -15.60
N LYS A 182 16.46 9.39 -14.41
CA LYS A 182 17.85 9.83 -14.15
C LYS A 182 18.86 8.68 -14.16
N ASP A 183 18.40 7.45 -14.13
CA ASP A 183 19.19 6.24 -13.95
C ASP A 183 19.38 5.51 -15.30
N ASN A 184 20.61 5.03 -15.53
CA ASN A 184 20.98 4.33 -16.77
C ASN A 184 20.70 2.82 -16.72
N PHE A 185 20.28 2.27 -15.58
CA PHE A 185 20.16 0.83 -15.37
C PHE A 185 19.21 0.15 -16.38
N PHE A 186 18.14 0.84 -16.80
CA PHE A 186 17.18 0.36 -17.79
C PHE A 186 17.40 0.92 -19.20
N LYS A 187 18.48 1.65 -19.47
CA LYS A 187 18.76 2.20 -20.82
C LYS A 187 19.09 1.12 -21.83
N ASP A 188 19.75 0.05 -21.43
CA ASP A 188 20.09 -1.04 -22.33
C ASP A 188 18.83 -1.78 -22.83
N LYS A 189 18.60 -1.72 -24.15
CA LYS A 189 17.45 -2.35 -24.79
C LYS A 189 17.59 -3.88 -24.95
N LYS A 190 18.79 -4.43 -24.78
CA LYS A 190 19.07 -5.87 -24.97
C LYS A 190 18.64 -6.72 -23.77
N ASN A 191 18.45 -6.11 -22.59
CA ASN A 191 18.07 -6.84 -21.40
C ASN A 191 16.55 -6.87 -21.22
N PHE A 192 16.02 -8.00 -20.78
CA PHE A 192 14.63 -8.11 -20.29
C PHE A 192 14.51 -7.43 -18.94
N LYS A 193 13.64 -6.43 -18.83
CA LYS A 193 13.56 -5.50 -17.71
C LYS A 193 12.42 -5.86 -16.79
N ILE A 194 12.75 -6.22 -15.57
CA ILE A 194 11.78 -6.59 -14.53
C ILE A 194 11.78 -5.51 -13.45
N ILE A 195 10.60 -5.15 -12.96
CA ILE A 195 10.47 -4.16 -11.89
C ILE A 195 9.57 -4.66 -10.77
N ASN A 196 9.93 -4.28 -9.54
CA ASN A 196 9.08 -4.35 -8.36
C ASN A 196 9.10 -2.99 -7.66
N THR A 197 7.92 -2.52 -7.20
CA THR A 197 7.83 -1.32 -6.39
C THR A 197 7.04 -1.62 -5.13
N ALA A 198 7.70 -1.67 -3.97
CA ALA A 198 7.07 -2.03 -2.71
C ALA A 198 7.91 -1.56 -1.51
N ARG A 199 7.28 -1.48 -0.32
CA ARG A 199 8.04 -1.32 0.93
C ARG A 199 8.91 -2.55 1.17
N LEU A 200 10.14 -2.37 1.63
CA LEU A 200 11.07 -3.47 1.92
C LEU A 200 10.74 -4.08 3.30
N THR A 201 9.73 -4.94 3.33
CA THR A 201 9.19 -5.60 4.54
C THR A 201 8.94 -7.07 4.29
N ASP A 202 8.79 -7.86 5.35
CA ASP A 202 8.48 -9.30 5.27
C ASP A 202 7.19 -9.58 4.50
N GLN A 203 6.20 -8.67 4.60
CA GLN A 203 4.96 -8.73 3.85
C GLN A 203 5.18 -8.81 2.34
N LYS A 204 6.18 -8.07 1.82
CA LYS A 204 6.41 -7.93 0.37
C LYS A 204 7.32 -8.98 -0.23
N ASP A 205 7.96 -9.78 0.60
CA ASP A 205 8.72 -10.99 0.26
C ASP A 205 9.66 -10.87 -0.95
N HIS A 206 10.56 -9.89 -0.85
CA HIS A 206 11.56 -9.66 -1.91
C HIS A 206 12.54 -10.82 -2.07
N LEU A 207 12.71 -11.69 -1.05
CA LEU A 207 13.58 -12.84 -1.16
C LEU A 207 13.04 -13.87 -2.17
N THR A 208 11.72 -14.11 -2.21
CA THR A 208 11.09 -14.93 -3.24
C THR A 208 11.36 -14.37 -4.64
N LEU A 209 11.27 -13.04 -4.81
CA LEU A 209 11.59 -12.38 -6.08
C LEU A 209 13.05 -12.59 -6.48
N LEU A 210 13.99 -12.37 -5.56
CA LEU A 210 15.43 -12.50 -5.81
C LEU A 210 15.84 -13.95 -6.11
N LYS A 211 15.27 -14.93 -5.38
CA LYS A 211 15.48 -16.36 -5.66
C LYS A 211 15.01 -16.74 -7.06
N ALA A 212 13.83 -16.27 -7.46
CA ALA A 212 13.32 -16.49 -8.81
C ALA A 212 14.20 -15.80 -9.86
N PHE A 213 14.61 -14.54 -9.59
CA PHE A 213 15.48 -13.79 -10.48
C PHE A 213 16.84 -14.46 -10.69
N LYS A 214 17.46 -15.01 -9.63
CA LYS A 214 18.71 -15.80 -9.74
C LYS A 214 18.58 -16.95 -10.75
N ILE A 215 17.44 -17.65 -10.76
CA ILE A 215 17.18 -18.75 -11.70
C ILE A 215 17.08 -18.24 -13.14
N ILE A 216 16.29 -17.17 -13.37
CA ILE A 216 16.07 -16.67 -14.73
C ILE A 216 17.28 -15.98 -15.31
N ASN A 217 18.06 -15.28 -14.49
CA ASN A 217 19.25 -14.54 -14.93
C ASN A 217 20.36 -15.43 -15.50
N LYS A 218 20.37 -16.73 -15.12
CA LYS A 218 21.23 -17.77 -15.73
C LYS A 218 20.76 -18.18 -17.13
N LYS A 219 19.50 -17.93 -17.50
CA LYS A 219 18.87 -18.41 -18.73
C LYS A 219 18.60 -17.31 -19.75
N ILE A 220 18.40 -16.07 -19.30
CA ILE A 220 18.08 -14.90 -20.14
C ILE A 220 18.82 -13.67 -19.63
N LYS A 221 19.31 -12.83 -20.55
CA LYS A 221 19.88 -11.53 -20.19
C LYS A 221 18.78 -10.66 -19.60
N SER A 222 18.83 -10.39 -18.31
CA SER A 222 17.77 -9.67 -17.58
C SER A 222 18.30 -8.69 -16.55
N LYS A 223 17.50 -7.67 -16.25
CA LYS A 223 17.75 -6.67 -15.22
C LYS A 223 16.55 -6.60 -14.30
N LEU A 224 16.78 -6.55 -12.99
CA LEU A 224 15.74 -6.37 -11.97
C LEU A 224 15.94 -5.05 -11.22
N LEU A 225 14.96 -4.18 -11.28
CA LEU A 225 14.92 -2.96 -10.49
C LEU A 225 13.92 -3.12 -9.33
N ILE A 226 14.39 -2.92 -8.11
CA ILE A 226 13.56 -2.90 -6.90
C ILE A 226 13.52 -1.46 -6.39
N ILE A 227 12.32 -0.88 -6.30
CA ILE A 227 12.11 0.48 -5.78
C ILE A 227 11.40 0.40 -4.44
N GLY A 228 12.05 0.91 -3.39
CA GLY A 228 11.43 0.94 -2.08
C GLY A 228 12.37 1.25 -0.94
N SER A 229 11.77 1.37 0.25
CA SER A 229 12.47 1.56 1.51
C SER A 229 11.81 0.71 2.59
N GLY A 230 12.56 0.32 3.61
CA GLY A 230 12.03 -0.47 4.71
C GLY A 230 13.10 -1.26 5.46
N LYS A 231 12.66 -1.98 6.50
CA LYS A 231 13.53 -2.68 7.44
C LYS A 231 14.38 -3.81 6.81
N ASN A 232 13.89 -4.42 5.72
CA ASN A 232 14.57 -5.54 5.05
C ASN A 232 15.61 -5.09 4.02
N LYS A 233 15.98 -3.79 3.99
CA LYS A 233 16.94 -3.27 3.01
C LYS A 233 18.27 -4.01 3.04
N GLU A 234 18.84 -4.21 4.21
CA GLU A 234 20.14 -4.86 4.36
C GLU A 234 20.07 -6.37 4.04
N ILE A 235 19.00 -7.06 4.41
CA ILE A 235 18.76 -8.47 4.04
C ILE A 235 18.75 -8.64 2.51
N ILE A 236 18.09 -7.71 1.80
CA ILE A 236 18.02 -7.71 0.34
C ILE A 236 19.39 -7.47 -0.28
N LYS A 237 20.16 -6.49 0.24
CA LYS A 237 21.52 -6.20 -0.23
C LYS A 237 22.48 -7.36 -0.03
N ASN A 238 22.44 -7.97 1.16
CA ASN A 238 23.27 -9.13 1.47
C ASN A 238 22.99 -10.28 0.50
N TYR A 239 21.70 -10.58 0.24
CA TYR A 239 21.33 -11.62 -0.72
C TYR A 239 21.85 -11.30 -2.14
N ILE A 240 21.77 -10.04 -2.58
CA ILE A 240 22.29 -9.58 -3.89
C ILE A 240 23.81 -9.83 -3.97
N SER A 241 24.54 -9.45 -2.92
CA SER A 241 26.00 -9.60 -2.86
C SER A 241 26.43 -11.08 -2.82
N GLU A 242 25.89 -11.87 -1.90
CA GLU A 242 26.20 -13.30 -1.72
C GLU A 242 25.91 -14.14 -2.97
N ASN A 243 25.00 -13.69 -3.82
CA ASN A 243 24.62 -14.39 -5.05
C ASN A 243 25.20 -13.75 -6.33
N ASN A 244 26.15 -12.80 -6.22
CA ASN A 244 26.80 -12.10 -7.34
C ASN A 244 25.80 -11.46 -8.32
N LEU A 245 24.70 -10.87 -7.80
CA LEU A 245 23.62 -10.28 -8.60
C LEU A 245 23.76 -8.77 -8.79
N HIS A 246 24.80 -8.13 -8.27
CA HIS A 246 24.98 -6.67 -8.25
C HIS A 246 25.01 -6.01 -9.65
N TYR A 247 25.42 -6.73 -10.71
CA TYR A 247 25.37 -6.22 -12.09
C TYR A 247 23.97 -6.29 -12.72
N SER A 248 23.10 -7.18 -12.21
CA SER A 248 21.77 -7.47 -12.79
C SER A 248 20.61 -7.05 -11.93
N VAL A 249 20.84 -6.76 -10.64
CA VAL A 249 19.82 -6.27 -9.70
C VAL A 249 20.24 -4.92 -9.15
N LYS A 250 19.33 -3.95 -9.22
CA LYS A 250 19.50 -2.63 -8.59
C LYS A 250 18.40 -2.36 -7.59
N LEU A 251 18.79 -1.93 -6.40
CA LEU A 251 17.89 -1.48 -5.34
C LEU A 251 18.00 0.04 -5.20
N ILE A 252 16.91 0.76 -5.45
CA ILE A 252 16.83 2.20 -5.25
C ILE A 252 15.81 2.56 -4.18
N PRO A 253 16.00 3.68 -3.45
CA PRO A 253 15.08 4.11 -2.43
C PRO A 253 13.70 4.45 -3.01
N PHE A 254 12.71 4.66 -2.13
CA PHE A 254 11.38 5.11 -2.50
C PHE A 254 11.43 6.31 -3.47
N GLN A 255 10.62 6.23 -4.54
CA GLN A 255 10.47 7.28 -5.53
C GLN A 255 9.06 7.88 -5.47
N ASN A 256 8.95 9.21 -5.49
CA ASN A 256 7.66 9.91 -5.58
C ASN A 256 6.95 9.63 -6.90
N ASN A 257 7.73 9.47 -7.98
CA ASN A 257 7.26 9.04 -9.28
C ASN A 257 7.89 7.69 -9.65
N PRO A 258 7.25 6.55 -9.37
CA PRO A 258 7.71 5.25 -9.85
C PRO A 258 7.21 4.92 -11.26
N TYR A 259 6.28 5.72 -11.82
CA TYR A 259 5.54 5.39 -13.05
C TYR A 259 6.42 5.39 -14.29
N ASN A 260 7.40 6.27 -14.37
CA ASN A 260 8.38 6.30 -15.45
C ASN A 260 9.24 5.02 -15.45
N TYR A 261 9.68 4.54 -14.28
CA TYR A 261 10.41 3.28 -14.16
C TYR A 261 9.53 2.07 -14.51
N ILE A 262 8.27 2.05 -14.02
CA ILE A 262 7.32 0.99 -14.38
C ILE A 262 7.06 1.01 -15.88
N ASN A 263 6.92 2.20 -16.47
CA ASN A 263 6.71 2.35 -17.91
C ASN A 263 7.90 1.86 -18.75
N ALA A 264 9.13 1.97 -18.24
CA ALA A 264 10.34 1.51 -18.90
C ALA A 264 10.62 0.00 -18.76
N ALA A 265 9.90 -0.69 -17.88
CA ALA A 265 10.03 -2.12 -17.66
C ALA A 265 9.19 -2.94 -18.66
N ASP A 266 9.58 -4.21 -18.86
CA ASP A 266 8.83 -5.18 -19.68
C ASP A 266 7.84 -5.98 -18.82
N LEU A 267 8.19 -6.22 -17.55
CA LEU A 267 7.42 -7.04 -16.62
C LEU A 267 7.38 -6.42 -15.23
N PHE A 268 6.18 -6.36 -14.64
CA PHE A 268 5.97 -6.00 -13.24
C PHE A 268 5.71 -7.26 -12.39
N ILE A 269 6.38 -7.37 -11.23
CA ILE A 269 6.22 -8.52 -10.32
C ILE A 269 5.85 -8.05 -8.91
N LEU A 270 4.86 -8.72 -8.30
CA LEU A 270 4.51 -8.56 -6.89
C LEU A 270 4.56 -9.91 -6.16
N THR A 271 5.35 -10.00 -5.09
CA THR A 271 5.60 -11.23 -4.34
C THR A 271 4.96 -11.26 -2.95
N SER A 272 4.01 -10.37 -2.68
CA SER A 272 3.44 -10.15 -1.35
C SER A 272 2.78 -11.39 -0.76
N LYS A 273 2.94 -11.58 0.56
CA LYS A 273 2.29 -12.64 1.34
C LYS A 273 0.84 -12.32 1.70
N PHE A 274 0.50 -11.05 1.84
CA PHE A 274 -0.87 -10.58 2.06
C PHE A 274 -1.04 -9.14 1.57
N GLU A 275 -2.23 -8.82 1.09
CA GLU A 275 -2.64 -7.50 0.59
C GLU A 275 -4.08 -7.17 1.03
N GLY A 276 -4.55 -5.98 0.70
CA GLY A 276 -5.97 -5.67 0.57
C GLY A 276 -6.29 -5.58 -0.93
N LEU A 277 -6.12 -4.37 -1.50
CA LEU A 277 -6.12 -4.15 -2.95
C LEU A 277 -4.82 -3.42 -3.31
N PRO A 278 -3.82 -4.11 -3.87
CA PRO A 278 -2.51 -3.51 -4.15
C PRO A 278 -2.57 -2.51 -5.31
N ASN A 279 -2.58 -1.21 -5.00
CA ASN A 279 -2.62 -0.13 -6.01
C ASN A 279 -1.55 -0.28 -7.09
N VAL A 280 -0.38 -0.78 -6.71
CA VAL A 280 0.76 -0.93 -7.63
C VAL A 280 0.49 -1.89 -8.78
N LEU A 281 -0.38 -2.91 -8.61
CA LEU A 281 -0.84 -3.76 -9.71
C LEU A 281 -1.73 -2.99 -10.67
N LEU A 282 -2.66 -2.18 -10.15
CA LEU A 282 -3.51 -1.31 -10.98
C LEU A 282 -2.66 -0.28 -11.72
N GLU A 283 -1.64 0.29 -11.07
CA GLU A 283 -0.69 1.21 -11.67
C GLU A 283 0.08 0.56 -12.83
N ALA A 284 0.60 -0.66 -12.64
CA ALA A 284 1.31 -1.41 -13.67
C ALA A 284 0.40 -1.77 -14.86
N LEU A 285 -0.81 -2.27 -14.60
CA LEU A 285 -1.80 -2.58 -15.65
C LEU A 285 -2.21 -1.34 -16.44
N SER A 286 -2.41 -0.18 -15.76
CA SER A 286 -2.73 1.08 -16.43
C SER A 286 -1.62 1.58 -17.37
N LEU A 287 -0.39 1.19 -17.09
CA LEU A 287 0.78 1.42 -17.93
C LEU A 287 0.99 0.31 -18.99
N LYS A 288 0.00 -0.57 -19.17
CA LYS A 288 0.02 -1.70 -20.12
C LYS A 288 1.18 -2.67 -19.88
N LYS A 289 1.63 -2.81 -18.61
CA LYS A 289 2.66 -3.78 -18.28
C LYS A 289 2.05 -5.13 -18.00
N PHE A 290 2.70 -6.20 -18.48
CA PHE A 290 2.34 -7.53 -18.04
C PHE A 290 2.68 -7.69 -16.55
N VAL A 291 1.82 -8.38 -15.82
CA VAL A 291 1.92 -8.52 -14.38
C VAL A 291 1.99 -9.98 -13.97
N ILE A 292 2.94 -10.31 -13.09
CA ILE A 292 2.97 -11.59 -12.38
C ILE A 292 2.87 -11.29 -10.89
N SER A 293 1.91 -11.88 -10.20
CA SER A 293 1.70 -11.65 -8.78
C SER A 293 1.58 -12.94 -7.98
N ALA A 294 2.06 -12.91 -6.74
CA ALA A 294 1.70 -13.93 -5.77
C ALA A 294 0.18 -13.97 -5.58
N ASN A 295 -0.39 -15.17 -5.52
CA ASN A 295 -1.80 -15.40 -5.25
C ASN A 295 -2.05 -15.36 -3.73
N CYS A 296 -1.87 -14.19 -3.12
CA CYS A 296 -2.18 -14.00 -1.71
C CYS A 296 -3.71 -13.85 -1.49
N PRO A 297 -4.20 -14.00 -0.25
CA PRO A 297 -5.63 -14.21 0.04
C PRO A 297 -6.60 -13.19 -0.54
N THR A 298 -6.18 -11.92 -0.68
CA THR A 298 -7.05 -10.85 -1.20
C THR A 298 -6.31 -9.93 -2.17
N GLY A 299 -7.04 -9.36 -3.11
CA GLY A 299 -6.61 -8.31 -4.05
C GLY A 299 -5.96 -8.78 -5.34
N PRO A 300 -4.79 -9.43 -5.37
CA PRO A 300 -4.13 -9.79 -6.63
C PRO A 300 -4.97 -10.66 -7.55
N SER A 301 -5.63 -11.70 -7.03
CA SER A 301 -6.50 -12.59 -7.82
C SER A 301 -7.68 -11.82 -8.42
N GLU A 302 -8.27 -10.91 -7.65
CA GLU A 302 -9.37 -10.05 -8.09
C GLU A 302 -8.91 -9.10 -9.21
N ILE A 303 -7.79 -8.37 -8.99
CA ILE A 303 -7.23 -7.43 -10.00
C ILE A 303 -6.84 -8.15 -11.29
N LEU A 304 -6.24 -9.33 -11.18
CA LEU A 304 -5.79 -10.11 -12.34
C LEU A 304 -6.89 -11.02 -12.92
N LEU A 305 -8.16 -10.80 -12.56
CA LEU A 305 -9.32 -11.55 -13.05
C LEU A 305 -9.09 -13.06 -12.96
N ARG A 306 -8.61 -13.52 -11.80
CA ARG A 306 -8.26 -14.93 -11.52
C ARG A 306 -7.24 -15.51 -12.51
N GLY A 307 -6.28 -14.68 -12.96
CA GLY A 307 -5.21 -15.07 -13.88
C GLY A 307 -5.45 -14.77 -15.35
N LYS A 308 -6.63 -14.23 -15.75
CA LYS A 308 -6.92 -13.83 -17.14
C LYS A 308 -6.18 -12.55 -17.57
N ALA A 309 -5.92 -11.64 -16.64
CA ALA A 309 -5.26 -10.36 -16.91
C ALA A 309 -3.77 -10.33 -16.50
N GLY A 310 -3.19 -11.47 -16.15
CA GLY A 310 -1.79 -11.63 -15.74
C GLY A 310 -1.57 -13.00 -15.09
N TYR A 311 -0.34 -13.33 -14.73
CA TYR A 311 -0.08 -14.63 -14.10
C TYR A 311 -0.13 -14.54 -12.56
N LEU A 312 -0.73 -15.57 -11.97
CA LEU A 312 -0.70 -15.79 -10.52
C LEU A 312 0.23 -16.96 -10.21
N PHE A 313 1.00 -16.88 -9.13
CA PHE A 313 1.83 -17.97 -8.63
C PHE A 313 1.60 -18.17 -7.12
N LYS A 314 1.86 -19.38 -6.63
CA LYS A 314 1.71 -19.71 -5.21
C LYS A 314 2.69 -18.89 -4.38
N MET A 315 2.21 -18.29 -3.29
CA MET A 315 3.03 -17.50 -2.37
C MET A 315 4.31 -18.29 -1.99
N GLU A 316 5.43 -17.57 -1.90
CA GLU A 316 6.75 -18.08 -1.54
C GLU A 316 7.35 -19.12 -2.52
N ASP A 317 6.62 -19.50 -3.59
CA ASP A 317 7.10 -20.44 -4.61
C ASP A 317 7.91 -19.71 -5.70
N TYR A 318 9.18 -19.46 -5.40
CA TYR A 318 10.11 -18.82 -6.33
C TYR A 318 10.39 -19.65 -7.59
N LYS A 319 10.24 -20.97 -7.54
CA LYS A 319 10.42 -21.84 -8.71
C LYS A 319 9.29 -21.67 -9.70
N GLN A 320 8.04 -21.66 -9.20
CA GLN A 320 6.85 -21.37 -10.02
C GLN A 320 6.91 -19.96 -10.60
N LEU A 321 7.34 -18.95 -9.81
CA LEU A 321 7.54 -17.59 -10.30
C LEU A 321 8.55 -17.57 -11.45
N ALA A 322 9.72 -18.20 -11.30
CA ALA A 322 10.73 -18.27 -12.36
C ALA A 322 10.18 -18.92 -13.63
N LYS A 323 9.43 -20.02 -13.52
CA LYS A 323 8.76 -20.68 -14.66
C LYS A 323 7.82 -19.73 -15.39
N LYS A 324 6.97 -18.98 -14.65
CA LYS A 324 6.02 -18.02 -15.25
C LYS A 324 6.71 -16.85 -15.93
N ILE A 325 7.82 -16.34 -15.37
CA ILE A 325 8.65 -15.31 -16.01
C ILE A 325 9.20 -15.81 -17.34
N LEU A 326 9.76 -17.02 -17.39
CA LEU A 326 10.32 -17.60 -18.62
C LEU A 326 9.25 -17.86 -19.69
N ILE A 327 8.05 -18.32 -19.29
CA ILE A 327 6.91 -18.47 -20.20
C ILE A 327 6.54 -17.10 -20.82
N HIS A 328 6.39 -16.07 -19.99
CA HIS A 328 6.08 -14.73 -20.48
C HIS A 328 7.15 -14.20 -21.45
N TYR A 329 8.42 -14.33 -21.09
CA TYR A 329 9.54 -13.92 -21.93
C TYR A 329 9.52 -14.61 -23.31
N LYS A 330 9.29 -15.93 -23.36
CA LYS A 330 9.17 -16.69 -24.62
C LYS A 330 7.99 -16.20 -25.48
N ASN A 331 6.83 -15.97 -24.85
CA ASN A 331 5.63 -15.50 -25.55
C ASN A 331 5.79 -14.07 -26.08
N GLN A 332 6.56 -13.22 -25.41
CA GLN A 332 6.85 -11.87 -25.86
C GLN A 332 7.78 -11.84 -27.09
N LYS A 333 8.70 -12.80 -27.20
CA LYS A 333 9.60 -12.92 -28.37
C LYS A 333 8.96 -13.53 -29.61
N LYS A 334 7.80 -14.18 -29.46
CA LYS A 334 7.05 -14.78 -30.58
C LYS A 334 6.09 -13.79 -31.27
N LYS A 335 5.85 -12.64 -30.63
CA LYS A 335 5.10 -11.50 -31.16
C LYS A 335 6.02 -10.47 -31.81
#